data_b03c65ff6a050c744654cb22973e0daa
#
_entry.id   b03c65ff6a050c744654cb22973e0daa
#
_cell.length_a   1.000
_cell.length_b   1.000
_cell.length_c   1.000
_cell.angle_alpha   90.00
_cell.angle_beta   90.00
_cell.angle_gamma   90.00
#
_symmetry.space_group_name_H-M   'P 1'
#
loop_
_entity.id
_entity.type
_entity.pdbx_description
1 polymer ?
#
loop_
_entity_poly.entity_id
_entity_poly.type
_entity_poly.pdbx_seq_one_letter_code
_entity_poly.pdbx_strand_id
1 'polypeptide(L)'
;MSKINTYFTELTEHVDNHAALNFNQKIVSFATIASDRLVEGEVLSSPQVCAFQSARDGISIHGYELSDEMNTLQVFAVDYHEGPVPSVISREEIKGLIQQTETFIFAAVSDLLGTIINQNKYPEIFDLSQTIKQNIGHIRHASIHIITNRISELDANPDDTMIENAKVTFHIWDLKKLYGFDVENVQMDELHIKLDEQFAEPMCLIEVPVENDTYSCYIGYVSGNLLAKAYEFYGNRLMERNVRSYLQARGKINKGIIMTAKKSPTMFMAYNNGLTTIAEQAVFSKKEVTGFVEISELIGWQIVNGGQTTASLYRAYKEGESLDELFVQIKLNVIKDMSRKDEIISSISEYANSQNKISISDLRSNDAYQAELERLSYAVTVPDTNPATKWFYERTRGQYMVEVNRQGSTSAKKRAYQVEFPKEQVITKTEAAKYIMSWNQYPNIVSKGSEANFLEFCNFVREDKIKPDENYYQDMIAKGILFRDTDKLIQTLNYKGYKANLVTYSIAALSLLNPKFDFKQIWAAQSISKEQKDEMEKIIEVVWDHITDPPVKGTNVTQYCKREACWTSLQHKLQRLAIMK
;
A
#
# COMPACT_ATOMS: atom_id res chain seq x y z
N MET A 1 5.69 -28.18 7.47
CA MET A 1 6.07 -27.30 6.34
C MET A 1 6.69 -26.04 6.91
N SER A 2 7.68 -25.43 6.26
CA SER A 2 8.19 -24.14 6.72
C SER A 2 7.11 -23.07 6.56
N LYS A 3 7.10 -22.05 7.43
CA LYS A 3 6.12 -20.92 7.36
C LYS A 3 6.09 -20.28 5.95
N ILE A 4 7.24 -20.17 5.31
CA ILE A 4 7.40 -19.65 3.95
C ILE A 4 6.68 -20.52 2.89
N ASN A 5 6.71 -21.85 3.04
CA ASN A 5 6.01 -22.74 2.11
C ASN A 5 4.48 -22.63 2.26
N THR A 6 4.01 -22.48 3.50
CA THR A 6 2.58 -22.22 3.76
C THR A 6 2.14 -20.92 3.12
N TYR A 7 2.92 -19.85 3.35
CA TYR A 7 2.65 -18.55 2.74
C TYR A 7 2.66 -18.58 1.20
N PHE A 8 3.63 -19.27 0.60
CA PHE A 8 3.67 -19.43 -0.85
C PHE A 8 2.39 -20.07 -1.38
N THR A 9 1.91 -21.13 -0.71
CA THR A 9 0.66 -21.79 -1.09
C THR A 9 -0.54 -20.84 -0.98
N GLU A 10 -0.65 -20.10 0.13
CA GLU A 10 -1.71 -19.12 0.34
C GLU A 10 -1.67 -17.99 -0.69
N LEU A 11 -0.47 -17.48 -0.99
CA LEU A 11 -0.28 -16.44 -2.01
C LEU A 11 -0.67 -16.95 -3.40
N THR A 12 -0.24 -18.15 -3.78
CA THR A 12 -0.58 -18.75 -5.09
C THR A 12 -2.08 -19.01 -5.22
N GLU A 13 -2.72 -19.55 -4.19
CA GLU A 13 -4.18 -19.69 -4.14
C GLU A 13 -4.91 -18.34 -4.27
N HIS A 14 -4.38 -17.30 -3.62
CA HIS A 14 -4.95 -15.95 -3.73
C HIS A 14 -4.83 -15.40 -5.16
N VAL A 15 -3.67 -15.60 -5.81
CA VAL A 15 -3.46 -15.22 -7.20
C VAL A 15 -4.41 -15.98 -8.13
N ASP A 16 -4.55 -17.29 -7.95
CA ASP A 16 -5.41 -18.14 -8.78
C ASP A 16 -6.88 -17.70 -8.67
N ASN A 17 -7.36 -17.41 -7.45
CA ASN A 17 -8.71 -16.93 -7.23
C ASN A 17 -8.93 -15.53 -7.82
N HIS A 18 -7.98 -14.60 -7.60
CA HIS A 18 -8.05 -13.27 -8.19
C HIS A 18 -8.06 -13.32 -9.71
N ALA A 19 -7.24 -14.19 -10.31
CA ALA A 19 -7.20 -14.38 -11.75
C ALA A 19 -8.53 -14.94 -12.29
N ALA A 20 -9.10 -15.94 -11.62
CA ALA A 20 -10.38 -16.53 -12.01
C ALA A 20 -11.54 -15.54 -11.88
N LEU A 21 -11.60 -14.78 -10.77
CA LEU A 21 -12.67 -13.80 -10.49
C LEU A 21 -12.64 -12.63 -11.47
N ASN A 22 -11.46 -12.18 -11.87
CA ASN A 22 -11.27 -11.00 -12.70
C ASN A 22 -10.93 -11.34 -14.16
N PHE A 23 -10.94 -12.62 -14.55
CA PHE A 23 -10.56 -13.09 -15.90
C PHE A 23 -9.19 -12.59 -16.35
N ASN A 24 -8.27 -12.38 -15.43
CA ASN A 24 -6.93 -11.88 -15.68
C ASN A 24 -5.95 -13.04 -15.86
N GLN A 25 -4.81 -12.76 -16.50
CA GLN A 25 -3.66 -13.65 -16.42
C GLN A 25 -3.10 -13.65 -14.99
N LYS A 26 -2.59 -14.79 -14.53
CA LYS A 26 -2.04 -14.95 -13.16
C LYS A 26 -0.93 -13.92 -12.85
N ILE A 27 -0.06 -13.64 -13.82
CA ILE A 27 1.00 -12.64 -13.64
C ILE A 27 0.44 -11.23 -13.39
N VAL A 28 -0.65 -10.85 -14.05
CA VAL A 28 -1.34 -9.56 -13.82
C VAL A 28 -2.02 -9.55 -12.46
N SER A 29 -2.63 -10.67 -12.09
CA SER A 29 -3.24 -10.83 -10.75
C SER A 29 -2.20 -10.77 -9.65
N PHE A 30 -1.04 -11.41 -9.83
CA PHE A 30 0.07 -11.30 -8.90
C PHE A 30 0.63 -9.88 -8.83
N ALA A 31 0.79 -9.19 -9.97
CA ALA A 31 1.20 -7.79 -10.00
C ALA A 31 0.24 -6.91 -9.18
N THR A 32 -1.08 -7.10 -9.31
CA THR A 32 -2.09 -6.37 -8.54
C THR A 32 -1.96 -6.65 -7.04
N ILE A 33 -1.96 -7.93 -6.66
CA ILE A 33 -1.87 -8.34 -5.25
C ILE A 33 -0.56 -7.86 -4.61
N ALA A 34 0.55 -7.99 -5.33
CA ALA A 34 1.86 -7.57 -4.81
C ALA A 34 1.99 -6.05 -4.74
N SER A 35 1.46 -5.31 -5.73
CA SER A 35 1.45 -3.84 -5.68
C SER A 35 0.59 -3.31 -4.53
N ASP A 36 -0.56 -3.94 -4.23
CA ASP A 36 -1.36 -3.60 -3.05
C ASP A 36 -0.57 -3.81 -1.76
N ARG A 37 0.24 -4.88 -1.66
CA ARG A 37 1.15 -5.08 -0.53
C ARG A 37 2.22 -4.01 -0.43
N LEU A 38 2.79 -3.58 -1.56
CA LEU A 38 3.75 -2.49 -1.59
C LEU A 38 3.09 -1.14 -1.25
N VAL A 39 1.81 -0.95 -1.56
CA VAL A 39 1.04 0.21 -1.08
C VAL A 39 0.86 0.15 0.42
N GLU A 40 0.48 -0.99 0.97
CA GLU A 40 0.33 -1.17 2.41
C GLU A 40 1.66 -1.06 3.16
N GLY A 41 2.76 -1.50 2.54
CA GLY A 41 4.14 -1.29 3.01
C GLY A 41 4.71 0.09 2.68
N GLU A 42 3.92 1.03 2.10
CA GLU A 42 4.26 2.41 1.72
C GLU A 42 5.40 2.59 0.73
N VAL A 43 5.75 1.53 0.08
CA VAL A 43 6.70 1.59 -1.03
C VAL A 43 6.08 2.30 -2.22
N LEU A 44 4.81 1.99 -2.52
CA LEU A 44 4.01 2.61 -3.56
C LEU A 44 2.82 3.36 -2.94
N SER A 45 2.22 4.30 -3.66
CA SER A 45 1.07 5.09 -3.19
C SER A 45 -0.18 4.85 -4.01
N SER A 46 -0.02 4.86 -5.32
CA SER A 46 -1.11 4.74 -6.29
C SER A 46 -0.61 4.09 -7.57
N PRO A 47 -0.12 2.83 -7.48
CA PRO A 47 0.41 2.12 -8.63
C PRO A 47 -0.68 1.86 -9.67
N GLN A 48 -0.28 1.92 -10.93
CA GLN A 48 -1.09 1.51 -12.08
C GLN A 48 -0.55 0.17 -12.57
N VAL A 49 -1.34 -0.89 -12.47
CA VAL A 49 -0.97 -2.21 -13.00
C VAL A 49 -1.29 -2.23 -14.50
N CYS A 50 -0.26 -2.35 -15.32
CA CYS A 50 -0.35 -2.45 -16.77
C CYS A 50 0.80 -3.30 -17.28
N ALA A 51 0.52 -4.43 -17.91
CA ALA A 51 1.54 -5.34 -18.42
C ALA A 51 1.92 -5.00 -19.85
N PHE A 52 3.21 -4.79 -20.08
CA PHE A 52 3.77 -4.65 -21.43
C PHE A 52 5.07 -5.45 -21.54
N GLN A 53 5.13 -6.30 -22.53
CA GLN A 53 6.31 -7.11 -22.82
C GLN A 53 6.59 -7.13 -24.32
N SER A 54 7.84 -6.85 -24.69
CA SER A 54 8.36 -7.02 -26.04
C SER A 54 9.68 -7.78 -25.97
N ALA A 55 9.62 -9.09 -26.23
CA ALA A 55 10.82 -9.94 -26.24
C ALA A 55 11.80 -9.49 -27.32
N ARG A 56 11.32 -8.99 -28.47
CA ARG A 56 12.16 -8.48 -29.56
C ARG A 56 13.00 -7.29 -29.12
N ASP A 57 12.43 -6.41 -28.33
CA ASP A 57 13.05 -5.14 -27.92
C ASP A 57 13.69 -5.23 -26.52
N GLY A 58 13.60 -6.41 -25.87
CA GLY A 58 14.15 -6.64 -24.54
C GLY A 58 13.47 -5.78 -23.46
N ILE A 59 12.15 -5.59 -23.54
CA ILE A 59 11.38 -4.72 -22.65
C ILE A 59 10.35 -5.55 -21.90
N SER A 60 10.24 -5.33 -20.58
CA SER A 60 9.17 -5.90 -19.75
C SER A 60 8.86 -4.98 -18.58
N ILE A 61 7.59 -4.56 -18.44
CA ILE A 61 7.06 -3.90 -17.24
C ILE A 61 5.66 -4.44 -16.92
N HIS A 62 5.27 -4.38 -15.66
CA HIS A 62 3.97 -4.84 -15.20
C HIS A 62 3.16 -3.74 -14.48
N GLY A 63 3.77 -2.58 -14.31
CA GLY A 63 3.10 -1.41 -13.80
C GLY A 63 4.05 -0.27 -13.46
N TYR A 64 3.47 0.82 -13.04
CA TYR A 64 4.18 2.05 -12.70
C TYR A 64 3.42 2.90 -11.70
N GLU A 65 4.13 3.83 -11.09
CA GLU A 65 3.57 4.97 -10.36
C GLU A 65 4.33 6.22 -10.76
N LEU A 66 3.60 7.30 -11.04
CA LEU A 66 4.17 8.61 -11.29
C LEU A 66 3.61 9.57 -10.24
N SER A 67 4.48 10.31 -9.55
CA SER A 67 4.08 11.29 -8.55
C SER A 67 3.24 12.41 -9.16
N ASP A 68 2.33 13.01 -8.37
CA ASP A 68 1.49 14.14 -8.84
C ASP A 68 2.34 15.35 -9.27
N GLU A 69 3.53 15.49 -8.68
CA GLU A 69 4.51 16.55 -9.00
C GLU A 69 5.37 16.20 -10.22
N MET A 70 5.19 15.04 -10.85
CA MET A 70 5.95 14.52 -12.00
C MET A 70 7.47 14.46 -11.78
N ASN A 71 7.93 14.36 -10.54
CA ASN A 71 9.34 14.38 -10.18
C ASN A 71 9.90 13.00 -9.76
N THR A 72 9.02 12.03 -9.51
CA THR A 72 9.38 10.67 -9.12
C THR A 72 8.61 9.66 -9.97
N LEU A 73 9.35 8.76 -10.60
CA LEU A 73 8.82 7.63 -11.37
C LEU A 73 9.16 6.33 -10.65
N GLN A 74 8.19 5.46 -10.46
CA GLN A 74 8.38 4.10 -9.99
C GLN A 74 7.88 3.14 -11.05
N VAL A 75 8.69 2.17 -11.46
CA VAL A 75 8.33 1.15 -12.45
C VAL A 75 8.56 -0.23 -11.84
N PHE A 76 7.66 -1.16 -12.06
CA PHE A 76 7.83 -2.50 -11.55
C PHE A 76 7.68 -3.58 -12.62
N ALA A 77 8.57 -4.57 -12.53
CA ALA A 77 8.49 -5.82 -13.27
C ALA A 77 8.22 -6.98 -12.31
N VAL A 78 7.44 -7.93 -12.77
CA VAL A 78 6.98 -9.05 -11.97
C VAL A 78 7.45 -10.35 -12.58
N ASP A 79 7.95 -11.24 -11.73
CA ASP A 79 8.24 -12.65 -12.03
C ASP A 79 7.28 -13.50 -11.19
N TYR A 80 6.47 -14.32 -11.84
CA TYR A 80 5.52 -15.20 -11.18
C TYR A 80 5.79 -16.65 -11.54
N HIS A 81 6.13 -17.43 -10.53
CA HIS A 81 6.39 -18.86 -10.66
C HIS A 81 5.17 -19.70 -10.27
N GLU A 82 4.74 -20.56 -11.19
CA GLU A 82 3.70 -21.57 -10.96
C GLU A 82 4.36 -22.88 -10.57
N GLY A 83 4.23 -23.28 -9.33
CA GLY A 83 4.78 -24.54 -8.82
C GLY A 83 4.18 -24.93 -7.48
N PRO A 84 4.39 -26.16 -7.02
CA PRO A 84 3.84 -26.64 -5.75
C PRO A 84 4.64 -26.15 -4.54
N VAL A 85 5.85 -25.62 -4.74
CA VAL A 85 6.75 -25.10 -3.70
C VAL A 85 7.51 -23.87 -4.21
N PRO A 86 7.98 -22.99 -3.31
CA PRO A 86 8.81 -21.87 -3.70
C PRO A 86 10.06 -22.33 -4.45
N SER A 87 10.40 -21.63 -5.51
CA SER A 87 11.68 -21.82 -6.21
C SER A 87 12.63 -20.67 -5.89
N VAL A 88 13.86 -20.78 -6.32
CA VAL A 88 14.88 -19.72 -6.19
C VAL A 88 14.97 -18.97 -7.50
N ILE A 89 15.02 -17.63 -7.45
CA ILE A 89 15.35 -16.78 -8.59
C ILE A 89 16.83 -16.46 -8.54
N SER A 90 17.55 -16.74 -9.63
CA SER A 90 18.98 -16.54 -9.71
C SER A 90 19.35 -15.06 -9.87
N ARG A 91 20.61 -14.74 -9.57
CA ARG A 91 21.15 -13.39 -9.77
C ARG A 91 21.07 -12.94 -11.24
N GLU A 92 21.28 -13.85 -12.18
CA GLU A 92 21.21 -13.59 -13.62
C GLU A 92 19.79 -13.27 -14.07
N GLU A 93 18.79 -14.02 -13.59
CA GLU A 93 17.38 -13.76 -13.89
C GLU A 93 16.94 -12.38 -13.38
N ILE A 94 17.32 -12.02 -12.15
CA ILE A 94 17.02 -10.69 -11.57
C ILE A 94 17.67 -9.58 -12.40
N LYS A 95 18.96 -9.74 -12.78
CA LYS A 95 19.65 -8.77 -13.65
C LYS A 95 18.95 -8.62 -15.00
N GLY A 96 18.46 -9.73 -15.56
CA GLY A 96 17.69 -9.71 -16.82
C GLY A 96 16.40 -8.89 -16.69
N LEU A 97 15.65 -9.05 -15.61
CA LEU A 97 14.43 -8.27 -15.34
C LEU A 97 14.74 -6.78 -15.14
N ILE A 98 15.80 -6.46 -14.41
CA ILE A 98 16.27 -5.08 -14.23
C ILE A 98 16.60 -4.46 -15.59
N GLN A 99 17.40 -5.13 -16.40
CA GLN A 99 17.82 -4.64 -17.71
C GLN A 99 16.61 -4.39 -18.64
N GLN A 100 15.62 -5.29 -18.62
CA GLN A 100 14.39 -5.11 -19.40
C GLN A 100 13.59 -3.88 -18.96
N THR A 101 13.57 -3.59 -17.67
CA THR A 101 12.87 -2.43 -17.11
C THR A 101 13.65 -1.13 -17.35
N GLU A 102 14.98 -1.16 -17.24
CA GLU A 102 15.85 -0.03 -17.61
C GLU A 102 15.71 0.30 -19.11
N THR A 103 15.66 -0.73 -19.97
CA THR A 103 15.47 -0.57 -21.42
C THR A 103 14.13 0.13 -21.71
N PHE A 104 13.06 -0.18 -20.95
CA PHE A 104 11.80 0.54 -21.05
C PHE A 104 11.95 2.04 -20.76
N ILE A 105 12.57 2.39 -19.63
CA ILE A 105 12.77 3.79 -19.23
C ILE A 105 13.63 4.52 -20.29
N PHE A 106 14.73 3.91 -20.70
CA PHE A 106 15.61 4.49 -21.73
C PHE A 106 14.90 4.70 -23.07
N ALA A 107 14.11 3.71 -23.52
CA ALA A 107 13.35 3.80 -24.74
C ALA A 107 12.22 4.84 -24.66
N ALA A 108 11.64 5.07 -23.47
CA ALA A 108 10.68 6.14 -23.25
C ALA A 108 11.32 7.52 -23.39
N VAL A 109 12.48 7.70 -22.75
CA VAL A 109 13.25 8.96 -22.81
C VAL A 109 13.67 9.29 -24.23
N SER A 110 14.19 8.30 -24.97
CA SER A 110 14.73 8.48 -26.34
C SER A 110 13.65 8.47 -27.45
N ASP A 111 12.35 8.47 -27.10
CA ASP A 111 11.21 8.40 -28.03
C ASP A 111 11.13 7.12 -28.89
N LEU A 112 11.91 6.12 -28.57
CA LEU A 112 11.89 4.85 -29.29
C LEU A 112 10.61 4.07 -28.98
N LEU A 113 10.04 4.21 -27.80
CA LEU A 113 8.80 3.53 -27.42
C LEU A 113 7.62 3.93 -28.31
N GLY A 114 7.54 5.17 -28.76
CA GLY A 114 6.50 5.62 -29.70
C GLY A 114 6.48 4.84 -31.01
N THR A 115 7.62 4.26 -31.42
CA THR A 115 7.73 3.40 -32.61
C THR A 115 7.48 1.92 -32.33
N ILE A 116 7.65 1.48 -31.10
CA ILE A 116 7.52 0.08 -30.66
C ILE A 116 6.10 -0.22 -30.21
N ILE A 117 5.47 0.72 -29.51
CA ILE A 117 4.17 0.52 -28.87
C ILE A 117 3.04 0.86 -29.85
N ASN A 118 2.16 -0.11 -30.08
CA ASN A 118 0.91 0.16 -30.75
C ASN A 118 -0.05 0.86 -29.77
N GLN A 119 -0.29 2.17 -29.98
CA GLN A 119 -1.14 3.00 -29.13
C GLN A 119 -2.55 2.41 -28.94
N ASN A 120 -3.12 1.81 -29.99
CA ASN A 120 -4.45 1.21 -29.90
C ASN A 120 -4.49 -0.08 -29.07
N LYS A 121 -3.33 -0.75 -28.91
CA LYS A 121 -3.23 -1.99 -28.14
C LYS A 121 -2.81 -1.75 -26.70
N TYR A 122 -1.95 -0.77 -26.46
CA TYR A 122 -1.36 -0.45 -25.15
C TYR A 122 -1.44 1.06 -24.87
N PRO A 123 -2.63 1.65 -24.76
CA PRO A 123 -2.79 3.10 -24.62
C PRO A 123 -2.17 3.64 -23.32
N GLU A 124 -2.28 2.91 -22.21
CA GLU A 124 -1.71 3.32 -20.91
C GLU A 124 -0.18 3.39 -20.95
N ILE A 125 0.45 2.40 -21.61
CA ILE A 125 1.92 2.36 -21.76
C ILE A 125 2.40 3.45 -22.73
N PHE A 126 1.64 3.70 -23.79
CA PHE A 126 1.93 4.78 -24.70
C PHE A 126 1.85 6.14 -24.00
N ASP A 127 0.77 6.38 -23.22
CA ASP A 127 0.60 7.58 -22.40
C ASP A 127 1.74 7.75 -21.39
N LEU A 128 2.13 6.66 -20.73
CA LEU A 128 3.27 6.67 -19.81
C LEU A 128 4.55 7.08 -20.52
N SER A 129 4.84 6.49 -21.69
CA SER A 129 6.04 6.79 -22.45
C SER A 129 6.11 8.27 -22.86
N GLN A 130 4.99 8.82 -23.33
CA GLN A 130 4.90 10.24 -23.70
C GLN A 130 5.05 11.15 -22.45
N THR A 131 4.46 10.75 -21.33
CA THR A 131 4.58 11.49 -20.06
C THR A 131 6.02 11.49 -19.54
N ILE A 132 6.73 10.37 -19.59
CA ILE A 132 8.16 10.29 -19.22
C ILE A 132 8.98 11.22 -20.14
N LYS A 133 8.81 11.12 -21.45
CA LYS A 133 9.51 11.95 -22.43
C LYS A 133 9.32 13.45 -22.16
N GLN A 134 8.08 13.87 -21.93
CA GLN A 134 7.76 15.29 -21.71
C GLN A 134 8.30 15.82 -20.38
N ASN A 135 8.45 14.97 -19.37
CA ASN A 135 8.82 15.36 -18.02
C ASN A 135 10.20 14.88 -17.57
N ILE A 136 11.02 14.32 -18.46
CA ILE A 136 12.33 13.77 -18.07
C ILE A 136 13.24 14.80 -17.39
N GLY A 137 13.15 16.06 -17.78
CA GLY A 137 13.87 17.15 -17.14
C GLY A 137 13.41 17.48 -15.71
N HIS A 138 12.22 17.04 -15.32
CA HIS A 138 11.64 17.20 -13.98
C HIS A 138 11.77 15.94 -13.13
N ILE A 139 11.84 14.75 -13.75
CA ILE A 139 12.04 13.50 -13.04
C ILE A 139 13.47 13.48 -12.47
N ARG A 140 13.57 13.49 -11.15
CA ARG A 140 14.84 13.47 -10.40
C ARG A 140 15.15 12.09 -9.84
N HIS A 141 14.12 11.30 -9.57
CA HIS A 141 14.24 9.97 -8.98
C HIS A 141 13.41 8.98 -9.78
N ALA A 142 14.00 7.85 -10.10
CA ALA A 142 13.31 6.69 -10.62
C ALA A 142 13.62 5.48 -9.75
N SER A 143 12.63 4.62 -9.50
CA SER A 143 12.84 3.37 -8.78
C SER A 143 12.36 2.21 -9.63
N ILE A 144 13.18 1.17 -9.72
CA ILE A 144 12.83 -0.08 -10.38
C ILE A 144 12.58 -1.14 -9.30
N HIS A 145 11.37 -1.68 -9.28
CA HIS A 145 10.97 -2.73 -8.35
C HIS A 145 10.84 -4.05 -9.09
N ILE A 146 11.63 -5.03 -8.70
CA ILE A 146 11.49 -6.42 -9.16
C ILE A 146 10.71 -7.17 -8.10
N ILE A 147 9.55 -7.72 -8.46
CA ILE A 147 8.63 -8.37 -7.55
C ILE A 147 8.51 -9.85 -7.96
N THR A 148 8.77 -10.78 -7.05
CA THR A 148 8.70 -12.20 -7.34
C THR A 148 8.13 -13.00 -6.18
N ASN A 149 7.40 -14.09 -6.49
CA ASN A 149 6.97 -15.08 -5.51
C ASN A 149 8.02 -16.19 -5.30
N ARG A 150 9.25 -15.98 -5.75
CA ARG A 150 10.41 -16.86 -5.57
C ARG A 150 11.32 -16.30 -4.47
N ILE A 151 12.29 -17.08 -4.03
CA ILE A 151 13.30 -16.65 -3.05
C ILE A 151 14.52 -16.13 -3.81
N SER A 152 14.96 -14.91 -3.50
CA SER A 152 16.11 -14.28 -4.16
C SER A 152 17.44 -14.87 -3.69
N GLU A 153 18.38 -15.05 -4.64
CA GLU A 153 19.81 -15.32 -4.33
C GLU A 153 20.59 -14.03 -3.99
N LEU A 154 19.98 -12.86 -4.17
CA LEU A 154 20.65 -11.59 -3.85
C LEU A 154 20.35 -11.20 -2.40
N ASP A 155 21.42 -10.99 -1.64
CA ASP A 155 21.33 -10.52 -0.24
C ASP A 155 21.16 -9.00 -0.16
N ALA A 156 21.54 -8.25 -1.20
CA ALA A 156 21.43 -6.80 -1.25
C ALA A 156 20.88 -6.32 -2.62
N ASN A 157 20.28 -5.14 -2.62
CA ASN A 157 19.87 -4.50 -3.87
C ASN A 157 21.10 -4.10 -4.70
N PRO A 158 20.99 -4.06 -6.05
CA PRO A 158 22.05 -3.53 -6.91
C PRO A 158 22.37 -2.06 -6.61
N ASP A 159 23.56 -1.64 -6.98
CA ASP A 159 24.00 -0.24 -6.86
C ASP A 159 23.13 0.69 -7.71
N ASP A 160 22.91 1.90 -7.21
CA ASP A 160 22.17 2.94 -7.90
C ASP A 160 22.86 3.34 -9.21
N THR A 161 22.08 3.68 -10.24
CA THR A 161 22.57 4.16 -11.54
C THR A 161 21.97 5.52 -11.91
N MET A 162 22.40 6.08 -13.05
CA MET A 162 21.84 7.31 -13.61
C MET A 162 21.27 7.05 -15.00
N ILE A 163 20.05 7.49 -15.24
CA ILE A 163 19.48 7.60 -16.59
C ILE A 163 19.16 9.06 -16.82
N GLU A 164 19.87 9.68 -17.77
CA GLU A 164 19.86 11.13 -17.96
C GLU A 164 20.16 11.87 -16.64
N ASN A 165 19.22 12.68 -16.15
CA ASN A 165 19.34 13.42 -14.89
C ASN A 165 18.62 12.76 -13.70
N ALA A 166 18.03 11.59 -13.91
CA ALA A 166 17.32 10.85 -12.88
C ALA A 166 18.22 9.82 -12.20
N LYS A 167 18.28 9.86 -10.88
CA LYS A 167 18.89 8.80 -10.08
C LYS A 167 17.95 7.58 -10.08
N VAL A 168 18.45 6.42 -10.48
CA VAL A 168 17.70 5.16 -10.53
C VAL A 168 18.13 4.26 -9.39
N THR A 169 17.19 3.87 -8.56
CA THR A 169 17.37 2.92 -7.44
C THR A 169 16.68 1.59 -7.75
N PHE A 170 17.21 0.50 -7.21
CA PHE A 170 16.70 -0.85 -7.45
C PHE A 170 16.20 -1.47 -6.16
N HIS A 171 15.05 -2.14 -6.22
CA HIS A 171 14.43 -2.79 -5.09
C HIS A 171 13.93 -4.18 -5.50
N ILE A 172 14.36 -5.19 -4.76
CA ILE A 172 13.95 -6.58 -5.00
C ILE A 172 13.00 -7.00 -3.89
N TRP A 173 11.81 -7.42 -4.28
CA TRP A 173 10.71 -7.86 -3.42
C TRP A 173 10.45 -9.34 -3.68
N ASP A 174 11.23 -10.16 -2.98
CA ASP A 174 11.12 -11.62 -3.05
C ASP A 174 10.04 -12.16 -2.11
N LEU A 175 9.80 -13.45 -2.17
CA LEU A 175 8.81 -14.13 -1.35
C LEU A 175 8.99 -13.88 0.15
N LYS A 176 10.23 -13.76 0.63
CA LYS A 176 10.51 -13.50 2.05
C LYS A 176 10.11 -12.09 2.45
N LYS A 177 10.40 -11.10 1.61
CA LYS A 177 10.03 -9.71 1.85
C LYS A 177 8.52 -9.50 1.72
N LEU A 178 7.87 -10.14 0.73
CA LEU A 178 6.41 -10.12 0.62
C LEU A 178 5.74 -10.77 1.83
N TYR A 179 6.31 -11.88 2.33
CA TYR A 179 5.87 -12.51 3.57
C TYR A 179 5.94 -11.56 4.77
N GLY A 180 6.97 -10.72 4.82
CA GLY A 180 7.13 -9.69 5.87
C GLY A 180 5.99 -8.68 5.93
N PHE A 181 5.31 -8.38 4.82
CA PHE A 181 4.11 -7.53 4.82
C PHE A 181 2.86 -8.25 5.35
N ASP A 182 2.78 -9.56 5.19
CA ASP A 182 1.59 -10.35 5.53
C ASP A 182 1.61 -10.90 6.96
N VAL A 183 2.79 -10.94 7.59
CA VAL A 183 2.95 -11.56 8.91
C VAL A 183 3.43 -10.54 9.93
N GLU A 184 2.50 -10.02 10.70
CA GLU A 184 2.76 -9.12 11.84
C GLU A 184 3.63 -9.76 12.95
N ASN A 185 4.03 -11.04 12.82
CA ASN A 185 4.72 -11.79 13.87
C ASN A 185 5.67 -12.87 13.35
N VAL A 186 6.56 -12.57 12.40
CA VAL A 186 7.69 -13.47 12.15
C VAL A 186 8.85 -13.00 13.00
N GLN A 187 9.33 -13.88 13.87
CA GLN A 187 10.68 -13.78 14.41
C GLN A 187 11.66 -13.70 13.23
N MET A 188 11.93 -12.48 12.76
CA MET A 188 13.11 -12.22 11.96
C MET A 188 14.32 -12.36 12.88
N ASP A 189 15.46 -12.74 12.33
CA ASP A 189 16.73 -12.74 13.06
C ASP A 189 16.86 -11.43 13.83
N GLU A 190 17.21 -11.53 15.11
CA GLU A 190 17.36 -10.38 16.00
C GLU A 190 18.22 -9.31 15.33
N LEU A 191 17.74 -8.07 15.33
CA LEU A 191 18.45 -6.97 14.73
C LEU A 191 19.64 -6.58 15.62
N HIS A 192 20.85 -6.99 15.26
CA HIS A 192 22.08 -6.62 15.94
C HIS A 192 22.66 -5.34 15.34
N ILE A 193 22.67 -4.25 16.09
CA ILE A 193 23.15 -2.94 15.67
C ILE A 193 24.36 -2.57 16.50
N LYS A 194 25.53 -2.66 15.89
CA LYS A 194 26.82 -2.27 16.48
C LYS A 194 27.10 -0.81 16.14
N LEU A 195 26.73 0.08 17.05
CA LEU A 195 26.78 1.53 16.84
C LEU A 195 28.20 2.02 16.55
N ASP A 196 29.19 1.53 17.32
CA ASP A 196 30.59 1.92 17.18
C ASP A 196 31.22 1.42 15.88
N GLU A 197 30.95 0.15 15.53
CA GLU A 197 31.57 -0.48 14.35
C GLU A 197 30.94 0.01 13.04
N GLN A 198 29.59 0.18 13.02
CA GLN A 198 28.86 0.48 11.79
C GLN A 198 28.71 1.98 11.52
N PHE A 199 28.61 2.77 12.57
CA PHE A 199 28.33 4.20 12.44
C PHE A 199 29.39 5.10 13.07
N ALA A 200 30.37 4.52 13.80
CA ALA A 200 31.43 5.23 14.54
C ALA A 200 30.87 6.25 15.56
N GLU A 201 29.67 5.99 16.07
CA GLU A 201 28.96 6.90 16.96
C GLU A 201 28.19 6.09 18.02
N PRO A 202 28.68 5.99 19.29
CA PRO A 202 27.96 5.38 20.38
C PRO A 202 26.76 6.23 20.79
N MET A 203 25.76 5.61 21.40
CA MET A 203 24.59 6.32 21.92
C MET A 203 24.80 6.68 23.38
N CYS A 204 24.88 7.98 23.68
CA CYS A 204 25.08 8.51 25.03
C CYS A 204 23.76 8.91 25.67
N LEU A 205 23.34 8.22 26.73
CA LEU A 205 22.05 8.40 27.39
C LEU A 205 22.21 8.51 28.91
N ILE A 206 21.13 8.85 29.60
CA ILE A 206 21.02 8.87 31.05
C ILE A 206 19.96 7.87 31.47
N GLU A 207 20.30 6.96 32.38
CA GLU A 207 19.38 6.01 32.96
C GLU A 207 18.36 6.73 33.85
N VAL A 208 17.07 6.50 33.59
CA VAL A 208 15.99 7.00 34.45
C VAL A 208 15.83 6.00 35.61
N PRO A 209 15.85 6.44 36.90
CA PRO A 209 15.76 5.55 38.05
C PRO A 209 14.32 5.04 38.25
N VAL A 210 13.86 4.19 37.32
CA VAL A 210 12.56 3.53 37.40
C VAL A 210 12.77 2.17 38.05
N GLU A 211 12.24 2.02 39.27
CA GLU A 211 12.22 0.73 39.96
C GLU A 211 11.11 -0.16 39.40
N ASN A 212 11.47 -1.00 38.42
CA ASN A 212 10.52 -1.88 37.77
C ASN A 212 11.27 -3.08 37.16
N ASP A 213 10.68 -4.25 37.26
CA ASP A 213 11.27 -5.51 36.77
C ASP A 213 10.98 -5.76 35.29
N THR A 214 10.18 -4.90 34.67
CA THR A 214 9.69 -5.09 33.29
C THR A 214 10.65 -4.52 32.26
N TYR A 215 11.17 -3.30 32.46
CA TYR A 215 12.08 -2.60 31.55
C TYR A 215 12.99 -1.61 32.28
N SER A 216 14.11 -1.23 31.65
CA SER A 216 14.92 -0.06 32.01
C SER A 216 14.65 1.07 31.01
N CYS A 217 14.62 2.32 31.46
CA CYS A 217 14.39 3.49 30.64
C CYS A 217 15.65 4.36 30.59
N TYR A 218 16.02 4.79 29.38
CA TYR A 218 17.14 5.70 29.14
C TYR A 218 16.64 6.89 28.30
N ILE A 219 17.11 8.10 28.60
CA ILE A 219 16.76 9.32 27.87
C ILE A 219 18.02 10.08 27.44
N GLY A 220 17.91 10.76 26.31
CA GLY A 220 18.98 11.59 25.79
C GLY A 220 18.68 12.08 24.38
N TYR A 221 19.70 12.13 23.56
CA TYR A 221 19.59 12.51 22.16
C TYR A 221 20.46 11.63 21.26
N VAL A 222 20.11 11.61 19.99
CA VAL A 222 20.90 10.98 18.92
C VAL A 222 21.11 11.97 17.79
N SER A 223 22.21 11.84 17.05
CA SER A 223 22.44 12.67 15.87
C SER A 223 21.47 12.32 14.74
N GLY A 224 21.15 13.32 13.90
CA GLY A 224 20.38 13.09 12.68
C GLY A 224 21.11 12.15 11.71
N ASN A 225 22.43 12.21 11.68
CA ASN A 225 23.28 11.33 10.87
C ASN A 225 23.16 9.87 11.28
N LEU A 226 23.24 9.57 12.60
CA LEU A 226 23.06 8.20 13.10
C LEU A 226 21.69 7.63 12.70
N LEU A 227 20.62 8.40 12.90
CA LEU A 227 19.28 7.97 12.52
C LEU A 227 19.10 7.74 11.02
N ALA A 228 19.63 8.65 10.20
CA ALA A 228 19.53 8.54 8.75
C ALA A 228 20.32 7.32 8.23
N LYS A 229 21.56 7.11 8.72
CA LYS A 229 22.38 5.95 8.37
C LYS A 229 21.81 4.64 8.87
N ALA A 230 21.31 4.60 10.11
CA ALA A 230 20.63 3.42 10.65
C ALA A 230 19.40 3.06 9.80
N TYR A 231 18.61 4.06 9.41
CA TYR A 231 17.47 3.83 8.51
C TYR A 231 17.90 3.41 7.11
N GLU A 232 18.99 3.97 6.57
CA GLU A 232 19.56 3.53 5.29
C GLU A 232 19.95 2.05 5.31
N PHE A 233 20.54 1.61 6.41
CA PHE A 233 21.08 0.26 6.53
C PHE A 233 19.99 -0.79 6.83
N TYR A 234 19.04 -0.45 7.70
CA TYR A 234 18.06 -1.39 8.24
C TYR A 234 16.63 -1.15 7.72
N GLY A 235 16.36 0.03 7.15
CA GLY A 235 15.08 0.38 6.55
C GLY A 235 13.91 0.22 7.52
N ASN A 236 12.84 -0.36 7.04
CA ASN A 236 11.62 -0.61 7.81
C ASN A 236 11.80 -1.58 8.98
N ARG A 237 12.88 -2.38 9.00
CA ARG A 237 13.20 -3.25 10.15
C ARG A 237 13.35 -2.49 11.46
N LEU A 238 13.81 -1.22 11.41
CA LEU A 238 13.83 -0.35 12.60
C LEU A 238 12.43 0.08 13.07
N MET A 239 11.40 -0.13 12.23
CA MET A 239 10.04 0.34 12.47
C MET A 239 9.01 -0.79 12.48
N GLU A 240 9.43 -2.03 12.46
CA GLU A 240 8.59 -3.23 12.25
C GLU A 240 7.34 -3.30 13.14
N ARG A 241 7.42 -2.79 14.35
CA ARG A 241 6.27 -2.72 15.28
C ARG A 241 5.56 -1.37 15.28
N ASN A 242 6.01 -0.42 14.47
CA ASN A 242 5.45 0.93 14.32
C ASN A 242 4.92 1.21 12.91
N VAL A 243 4.88 0.22 12.03
CA VAL A 243 4.45 0.35 10.62
C VAL A 243 3.11 1.06 10.45
N ARG A 244 2.25 1.00 11.46
CA ARG A 244 0.94 1.67 11.46
C ARG A 244 1.00 3.20 11.57
N SER A 245 2.05 3.77 12.15
CA SER A 245 2.14 5.22 12.37
C SER A 245 2.97 5.96 11.31
N TYR A 246 3.83 5.25 10.56
CA TYR A 246 4.62 5.81 9.47
C TYR A 246 3.78 6.20 8.25
N LEU A 247 2.64 5.54 8.06
CA LEU A 247 1.76 5.56 6.89
C LEU A 247 1.03 6.89 6.62
N GLN A 248 1.08 7.88 7.48
CA GLN A 248 0.11 9.00 7.42
C GLN A 248 0.65 10.38 7.11
N ALA A 249 1.94 10.56 6.93
CA ALA A 249 2.50 11.90 6.88
C ALA A 249 3.09 12.32 5.53
N ARG A 250 2.48 11.97 4.44
CA ARG A 250 2.87 12.50 3.11
C ARG A 250 2.43 13.95 2.85
N GLY A 251 1.87 14.66 3.82
CA GLY A 251 1.38 16.00 3.58
C GLY A 251 2.29 17.11 4.13
N LYS A 252 1.66 17.95 4.95
CA LYS A 252 2.26 19.18 5.49
C LYS A 252 3.30 18.92 6.59
N ILE A 253 3.20 17.81 7.35
CA ILE A 253 4.07 17.54 8.51
C ILE A 253 5.48 17.15 8.05
N ASN A 254 5.61 16.25 7.09
CA ASN A 254 6.92 15.85 6.54
C ASN A 254 7.65 17.01 5.86
N LYS A 255 6.90 17.87 5.14
CA LYS A 255 7.48 19.12 4.58
C LYS A 255 8.00 20.02 5.69
N GLY A 256 7.32 20.11 6.84
CA GLY A 256 7.77 20.86 8.01
C GLY A 256 9.05 20.28 8.62
N ILE A 257 9.13 18.97 8.83
CA ILE A 257 10.31 18.29 9.37
C ILE A 257 11.52 18.47 8.45
N ILE A 258 11.36 18.22 7.15
CA ILE A 258 12.43 18.38 6.15
C ILE A 258 12.87 19.85 6.07
N MET A 259 11.92 20.80 6.11
CA MET A 259 12.25 22.21 6.07
C MET A 259 13.03 22.66 7.31
N THR A 260 12.68 22.17 8.50
CA THR A 260 13.43 22.42 9.74
C THR A 260 14.84 21.83 9.64
N ALA A 261 14.97 20.59 9.15
CA ALA A 261 16.27 19.95 8.95
C ALA A 261 17.18 20.76 8.00
N LYS A 262 16.60 21.33 6.93
CA LYS A 262 17.35 22.11 5.92
C LYS A 262 17.69 23.53 6.38
N LYS A 263 16.75 24.24 7.00
CA LYS A 263 16.88 25.69 7.25
C LYS A 263 17.29 26.04 8.66
N SER A 264 17.03 25.16 9.63
CA SER A 264 17.26 25.44 11.05
C SER A 264 17.60 24.16 11.82
N PRO A 265 18.67 23.42 11.42
CA PRO A 265 19.00 22.11 12.02
C PRO A 265 19.20 22.21 13.53
N THR A 266 19.81 23.25 14.05
CA THR A 266 20.03 23.47 15.48
C THR A 266 18.74 23.67 16.29
N MET A 267 17.64 24.06 15.63
CA MET A 267 16.32 24.22 16.26
C MET A 267 15.48 22.92 16.18
N PHE A 268 15.99 21.89 15.55
CA PHE A 268 15.23 20.66 15.30
C PHE A 268 14.72 20.03 16.59
N MET A 269 15.58 19.91 17.59
CA MET A 269 15.24 19.33 18.89
C MET A 269 14.15 20.13 19.65
N ALA A 270 14.08 21.46 19.44
CA ALA A 270 13.07 22.31 20.05
C ALA A 270 11.71 22.27 19.31
N TYR A 271 11.73 22.07 18.00
CA TYR A 271 10.53 22.15 17.15
C TYR A 271 9.86 20.80 16.89
N ASN A 272 10.58 19.70 17.07
CA ASN A 272 10.09 18.36 16.75
C ASN A 272 10.01 17.48 18.00
N ASN A 273 9.01 16.60 17.99
CA ASN A 273 8.90 15.58 19.02
C ASN A 273 10.05 14.57 18.87
N GLY A 274 10.50 14.01 20.01
CA GLY A 274 11.53 12.98 20.05
C GLY A 274 11.01 11.62 19.59
N LEU A 275 11.92 10.65 19.71
CA LEU A 275 11.66 9.24 19.41
C LEU A 275 11.34 8.47 20.70
N THR A 276 10.42 7.51 20.61
CA THR A 276 10.32 6.43 21.59
C THR A 276 10.79 5.15 20.93
N THR A 277 11.77 4.51 21.52
CA THR A 277 12.38 3.30 20.98
C THR A 277 12.41 2.20 22.04
N ILE A 278 12.53 0.96 21.57
CA ILE A 278 12.63 -0.24 22.40
C ILE A 278 13.85 -1.03 21.93
N ALA A 279 14.55 -1.68 22.83
CA ALA A 279 15.52 -2.71 22.52
C ALA A 279 15.32 -3.92 23.42
N GLU A 280 15.62 -5.11 22.90
CA GLU A 280 15.60 -6.34 23.69
C GLU A 280 16.79 -6.38 24.64
N GLN A 281 17.97 -5.94 24.15
CA GLN A 281 19.19 -5.82 24.96
C GLN A 281 20.00 -4.59 24.52
N ALA A 282 20.78 -4.07 25.44
CA ALA A 282 21.77 -3.02 25.18
C ALA A 282 23.13 -3.42 25.77
N VAL A 283 24.18 -3.26 24.99
CA VAL A 283 25.56 -3.44 25.42
C VAL A 283 26.16 -2.08 25.77
N PHE A 284 26.67 -1.95 26.95
CA PHE A 284 27.22 -0.70 27.46
C PHE A 284 28.76 -0.74 27.39
N SER A 285 29.35 0.21 26.66
CA SER A 285 30.80 0.46 26.66
C SER A 285 31.20 1.22 27.93
N LYS A 286 30.28 2.03 28.46
CA LYS A 286 30.47 2.79 29.70
C LYS A 286 29.16 2.91 30.49
N LYS A 287 29.27 2.75 31.84
CA LYS A 287 28.16 2.99 32.76
C LYS A 287 28.69 3.67 34.03
N GLU A 288 28.18 4.86 34.33
CA GLU A 288 28.61 5.66 35.49
C GLU A 288 27.57 5.61 36.62
N VAL A 289 28.04 5.84 37.83
CA VAL A 289 27.17 5.93 39.03
C VAL A 289 26.18 7.10 38.92
N THR A 290 26.50 8.11 38.13
CA THR A 290 25.64 9.26 37.83
C THR A 290 24.42 8.90 36.97
N GLY A 291 24.34 7.68 36.46
CA GLY A 291 23.32 7.21 35.53
C GLY A 291 23.68 7.44 34.06
N PHE A 292 24.82 8.07 33.76
CA PHE A 292 25.32 8.19 32.40
C PHE A 292 25.71 6.82 31.86
N VAL A 293 25.25 6.52 30.62
CA VAL A 293 25.57 5.30 29.90
C VAL A 293 25.99 5.60 28.48
N GLU A 294 26.94 4.86 27.98
CA GLU A 294 27.36 4.82 26.60
C GLU A 294 27.05 3.44 26.03
N ILE A 295 26.20 3.38 25.04
CA ILE A 295 25.70 2.15 24.42
C ILE A 295 26.47 1.93 23.13
N SER A 296 27.16 0.80 23.03
CA SER A 296 27.94 0.40 21.84
C SER A 296 27.14 -0.52 20.90
N GLU A 297 26.18 -1.31 21.46
CA GLU A 297 25.39 -2.24 20.67
C GLU A 297 23.95 -2.30 21.19
N LEU A 298 23.00 -2.39 20.25
CA LEU A 298 21.58 -2.61 20.52
C LEU A 298 21.11 -3.88 19.80
N ILE A 299 20.41 -4.73 20.53
CA ILE A 299 19.81 -5.95 20.01
C ILE A 299 18.29 -5.78 20.02
N GLY A 300 17.65 -6.06 18.86
CA GLY A 300 16.22 -5.88 18.70
C GLY A 300 15.77 -4.42 18.82
N TRP A 301 16.61 -3.46 18.36
CA TRP A 301 16.27 -2.04 18.43
C TRP A 301 15.16 -1.68 17.44
N GLN A 302 14.10 -1.04 17.95
CA GLN A 302 12.93 -0.64 17.17
C GLN A 302 12.45 0.75 17.57
N ILE A 303 12.01 1.52 16.59
CA ILE A 303 11.44 2.85 16.76
C ILE A 303 9.91 2.69 16.81
N VAL A 304 9.33 2.78 17.99
CA VAL A 304 7.88 2.60 18.19
C VAL A 304 7.09 3.89 18.06
N ASN A 305 7.75 5.06 18.20
CA ASN A 305 7.18 6.37 17.89
C ASN A 305 8.28 7.29 17.35
N GLY A 306 7.95 8.12 16.34
CA GLY A 306 8.90 9.01 15.67
C GLY A 306 9.41 8.50 14.32
N GLY A 307 8.79 7.46 13.75
CA GLY A 307 9.13 6.91 12.44
C GLY A 307 9.12 7.96 11.32
N GLN A 308 8.16 8.89 11.34
CA GLN A 308 8.08 10.00 10.39
C GLN A 308 9.31 10.91 10.45
N THR A 309 9.78 11.20 11.66
CA THR A 309 10.99 11.99 11.88
C THR A 309 12.19 11.30 11.26
N THR A 310 12.37 10.01 11.56
CA THR A 310 13.49 9.21 11.06
C THR A 310 13.50 9.15 9.53
N ALA A 311 12.37 8.84 8.91
CA ALA A 311 12.27 8.78 7.45
C ALA A 311 12.42 10.14 6.77
N SER A 312 11.92 11.22 7.38
CA SER A 312 12.11 12.57 6.85
C SER A 312 13.58 13.00 6.90
N LEU A 313 14.30 12.64 7.97
CA LEU A 313 15.73 12.88 8.09
C LEU A 313 16.53 12.05 7.08
N TYR A 314 16.20 10.78 6.91
CA TYR A 314 16.79 9.95 5.87
C TYR A 314 16.60 10.55 4.48
N ARG A 315 15.40 11.04 4.18
CA ARG A 315 15.12 11.72 2.91
C ARG A 315 15.98 12.99 2.75
N ALA A 316 16.07 13.83 3.78
CA ALA A 316 16.93 15.01 3.74
C ALA A 316 18.40 14.62 3.52
N TYR A 317 18.88 13.57 4.19
CA TYR A 317 20.22 13.01 4.01
C TYR A 317 20.46 12.55 2.56
N LYS A 318 19.50 11.83 1.95
CA LYS A 318 19.59 11.42 0.54
C LYS A 318 19.53 12.58 -0.45
N GLU A 319 18.88 13.67 -0.10
CA GLU A 319 18.89 14.92 -0.88
C GLU A 319 20.19 15.72 -0.73
N GLY A 320 21.17 15.21 0.06
CA GLY A 320 22.51 15.80 0.23
C GLY A 320 22.58 16.86 1.32
N GLU A 321 21.57 16.97 2.19
CA GLU A 321 21.59 17.90 3.31
C GLU A 321 22.52 17.40 4.43
N SER A 322 23.34 18.30 5.03
CA SER A 322 24.10 17.97 6.22
C SER A 322 23.18 17.87 7.45
N LEU A 323 23.31 16.79 8.20
CA LEU A 323 22.62 16.57 9.46
C LEU A 323 23.56 16.64 10.68
N ASP A 324 24.77 17.21 10.53
CA ASP A 324 25.82 17.20 11.56
C ASP A 324 25.43 18.00 12.81
N GLU A 325 24.67 19.08 12.66
CA GLU A 325 24.20 19.92 13.77
C GLU A 325 22.79 19.58 14.23
N LEU A 326 22.20 18.48 13.69
CA LEU A 326 20.84 18.09 13.98
C LEU A 326 20.80 16.97 15.00
N PHE A 327 20.10 17.21 16.11
CA PHE A 327 19.90 16.25 17.17
C PHE A 327 18.42 15.98 17.40
N VAL A 328 18.08 14.73 17.77
CA VAL A 328 16.73 14.27 18.03
C VAL A 328 16.67 13.66 19.43
N GLN A 329 15.73 14.11 20.24
CA GLN A 329 15.48 13.51 21.56
C GLN A 329 15.09 12.04 21.41
N ILE A 330 15.63 11.19 22.27
CA ILE A 330 15.30 9.76 22.28
C ILE A 330 14.95 9.29 23.70
N LYS A 331 13.94 8.43 23.77
CA LYS A 331 13.62 7.61 24.92
C LYS A 331 13.79 6.14 24.52
N LEU A 332 14.76 5.47 25.11
CA LEU A 332 15.05 4.06 24.88
C LEU A 332 14.54 3.23 26.06
N ASN A 333 13.71 2.23 25.78
CA ASN A 333 13.23 1.26 26.75
C ASN A 333 13.88 -0.10 26.47
N VAL A 334 14.69 -0.60 27.40
CA VAL A 334 15.35 -1.91 27.28
C VAL A 334 14.56 -2.93 28.11
N ILE A 335 14.13 -4.00 27.48
CA ILE A 335 13.28 -5.02 28.11
C ILE A 335 14.09 -5.82 29.13
N LYS A 336 13.53 -6.04 30.31
CA LYS A 336 14.08 -6.90 31.38
C LYS A 336 13.38 -8.26 31.40
N ASP A 337 12.06 -8.25 31.34
CA ASP A 337 11.26 -9.48 31.37
C ASP A 337 11.03 -10.02 29.96
N MET A 338 11.96 -10.84 29.48
CA MET A 338 11.91 -11.49 28.19
C MET A 338 10.76 -12.49 28.06
N SER A 339 10.19 -12.98 29.15
CA SER A 339 9.06 -13.91 29.13
C SER A 339 7.75 -13.22 28.69
N ARG A 340 7.66 -11.90 28.90
CA ARG A 340 6.52 -11.06 28.52
C ARG A 340 6.89 -10.02 27.44
N LYS A 341 7.97 -10.25 26.72
CA LYS A 341 8.54 -9.35 25.72
C LYS A 341 7.47 -8.77 24.78
N ASP A 342 6.68 -9.61 24.12
CA ASP A 342 5.71 -9.16 23.10
C ASP A 342 4.56 -8.33 23.71
N GLU A 343 4.10 -8.68 24.90
CA GLU A 343 3.10 -7.90 25.65
C GLU A 343 3.63 -6.50 26.01
N ILE A 344 4.87 -6.45 26.54
CA ILE A 344 5.51 -5.20 26.97
C ILE A 344 5.72 -4.28 25.77
N ILE A 345 6.27 -4.81 24.66
CA ILE A 345 6.52 -4.04 23.45
C ILE A 345 5.21 -3.52 22.84
N SER A 346 4.17 -4.37 22.75
CA SER A 346 2.86 -3.97 22.27
C SER A 346 2.27 -2.83 23.10
N SER A 347 2.33 -2.95 24.43
CA SER A 347 1.82 -1.91 25.33
C SER A 347 2.60 -0.60 25.19
N ILE A 348 3.94 -0.64 25.19
CA ILE A 348 4.75 0.58 25.01
C ILE A 348 4.44 1.24 23.67
N SER A 349 4.32 0.45 22.59
CA SER A 349 4.00 0.95 21.27
C SER A 349 2.61 1.61 21.24
N GLU A 350 1.59 0.95 21.79
CA GLU A 350 0.23 1.46 21.87
C GLU A 350 0.16 2.78 22.62
N TYR A 351 0.72 2.83 23.85
CA TYR A 351 0.67 4.05 24.66
C TYR A 351 1.55 5.17 24.11
N ALA A 352 2.71 4.86 23.55
CA ALA A 352 3.56 5.88 22.91
C ALA A 352 2.88 6.51 21.68
N ASN A 353 2.11 5.75 20.92
CA ASN A 353 1.38 6.23 19.76
C ASN A 353 0.06 6.92 20.13
N SER A 354 -0.57 6.55 21.23
CA SER A 354 -1.82 7.18 21.69
C SER A 354 -1.64 8.62 22.20
N GLN A 355 -0.43 9.02 22.55
CA GLN A 355 -0.12 10.40 23.00
C GLN A 355 0.04 11.40 21.87
N ASN A 356 0.33 10.97 20.64
CA ASN A 356 0.28 11.80 19.45
C ASN A 356 -1.10 11.63 18.80
N LYS A 357 -1.67 12.71 18.25
CA LYS A 357 -2.93 12.64 17.50
C LYS A 357 -2.86 11.47 16.55
N ILE A 358 -3.54 10.41 16.95
CA ILE A 358 -3.62 9.13 16.31
C ILE A 358 -3.80 9.29 14.81
N SER A 359 -3.03 8.54 14.08
CA SER A 359 -3.12 8.38 12.65
C SER A 359 -4.52 7.90 12.21
N ILE A 360 -5.05 8.51 11.20
CA ILE A 360 -6.45 8.40 10.80
C ILE A 360 -6.82 6.99 10.32
N SER A 361 -5.91 6.22 9.75
CA SER A 361 -6.20 4.88 9.24
C SER A 361 -6.19 3.80 10.34
N ASP A 362 -5.34 3.90 11.33
CA ASP A 362 -5.25 2.93 12.43
C ASP A 362 -6.34 3.10 13.49
N LEU A 363 -6.72 4.32 13.78
CA LEU A 363 -7.89 4.63 14.62
C LEU A 363 -9.17 4.02 14.05
N ARG A 364 -9.22 3.80 12.77
CA ARG A 364 -10.44 3.51 12.05
C ARG A 364 -10.67 2.03 11.79
N SER A 365 -9.68 1.17 12.00
CA SER A 365 -9.95 -0.26 12.09
C SER A 365 -10.75 -0.62 13.36
N ASN A 366 -10.58 0.15 14.43
CA ASN A 366 -11.34 0.01 15.69
C ASN A 366 -12.52 1.01 15.80
N ASP A 367 -12.81 1.79 14.76
CA ASP A 367 -13.97 2.66 14.70
C ASP A 367 -15.24 1.82 14.86
N ALA A 368 -16.21 2.35 15.63
CA ALA A 368 -17.51 1.71 15.84
C ALA A 368 -18.22 1.35 14.53
N TYR A 369 -18.00 2.14 13.46
CA TYR A 369 -18.51 1.84 12.12
C TYR A 369 -17.91 0.53 11.56
N GLN A 370 -16.59 0.35 11.65
CA GLN A 370 -15.91 -0.83 11.13
C GLN A 370 -16.26 -2.09 11.94
N ALA A 371 -16.34 -1.94 13.27
CA ALA A 371 -16.73 -3.02 14.16
C ALA A 371 -18.19 -3.46 13.92
N GLU A 372 -19.07 -2.51 13.63
CA GLU A 372 -20.47 -2.83 13.33
C GLU A 372 -20.64 -3.54 11.97
N LEU A 373 -19.89 -3.14 10.93
CA LEU A 373 -19.87 -3.87 9.65
C LEU A 373 -19.36 -5.30 9.82
N GLU A 374 -18.32 -5.50 10.61
CA GLU A 374 -17.82 -6.84 10.93
C GLU A 374 -18.90 -7.66 11.67
N ARG A 375 -19.54 -7.10 12.68
CA ARG A 375 -20.66 -7.77 13.40
C ARG A 375 -21.80 -8.16 12.45
N LEU A 376 -22.19 -7.25 11.56
CA LEU A 376 -23.23 -7.50 10.56
C LEU A 376 -22.84 -8.59 9.57
N SER A 377 -21.54 -8.70 9.22
CA SER A 377 -21.05 -9.75 8.32
C SER A 377 -21.26 -11.16 8.88
N TYR A 378 -21.26 -11.33 10.19
CA TYR A 378 -21.58 -12.60 10.83
C TYR A 378 -23.09 -12.84 11.00
N ALA A 379 -23.89 -11.79 11.01
CA ALA A 379 -25.33 -11.87 11.26
C ALA A 379 -26.16 -12.02 9.99
N VAL A 380 -25.79 -11.32 8.91
CA VAL A 380 -26.60 -11.20 7.69
C VAL A 380 -26.30 -12.36 6.74
N THR A 381 -27.33 -13.12 6.38
CA THR A 381 -27.24 -14.21 5.41
C THR A 381 -27.68 -13.78 4.02
N VAL A 382 -27.06 -14.34 2.99
CA VAL A 382 -27.46 -14.14 1.59
C VAL A 382 -28.79 -14.88 1.35
N PRO A 383 -29.79 -14.21 0.73
CA PRO A 383 -31.06 -14.83 0.44
C PRO A 383 -30.94 -16.06 -0.48
N ASP A 384 -31.84 -17.01 -0.31
CA ASP A 384 -32.05 -18.17 -1.20
C ASP A 384 -30.80 -19.02 -1.49
N THR A 385 -29.78 -18.99 -0.62
CA THR A 385 -28.61 -19.87 -0.72
C THR A 385 -28.79 -21.13 0.15
N ASN A 386 -28.47 -22.30 -0.42
CA ASN A 386 -28.49 -23.56 0.31
C ASN A 386 -27.22 -24.37 0.01
N PRO A 387 -26.31 -24.54 0.96
CA PRO A 387 -26.36 -24.00 2.32
C PRO A 387 -26.30 -22.48 2.37
N ALA A 388 -26.82 -21.88 3.47
CA ALA A 388 -26.82 -20.45 3.66
C ALA A 388 -25.40 -19.88 3.68
N THR A 389 -25.13 -18.86 2.88
CA THR A 389 -23.84 -18.19 2.81
C THR A 389 -23.88 -16.77 3.38
N LYS A 390 -22.70 -16.23 3.71
CA LYS A 390 -22.54 -14.88 4.24
C LYS A 390 -21.38 -14.18 3.55
N TRP A 391 -21.44 -12.86 3.48
CA TRP A 391 -20.32 -12.04 3.07
C TRP A 391 -19.43 -11.76 4.27
N PHE A 392 -18.12 -12.04 4.15
CA PHE A 392 -17.15 -11.73 5.20
C PHE A 392 -16.60 -10.32 5.02
N TYR A 393 -16.72 -9.48 6.06
CA TYR A 393 -16.11 -8.16 6.07
C TYR A 393 -14.74 -8.21 6.71
N GLU A 394 -13.69 -8.05 5.89
CA GLU A 394 -12.31 -8.05 6.36
C GLU A 394 -11.91 -6.66 6.84
N ARG A 395 -12.01 -6.45 8.14
CA ARG A 395 -11.67 -5.20 8.81
C ARG A 395 -10.16 -5.01 8.94
N THR A 396 -9.46 -6.08 9.25
CA THR A 396 -8.00 -6.14 9.30
C THR A 396 -7.53 -7.17 8.29
N ARG A 397 -6.42 -6.85 7.62
CA ARG A 397 -5.91 -7.70 6.55
C ARG A 397 -5.58 -9.10 7.03
N GLY A 398 -5.90 -10.09 6.19
CA GLY A 398 -5.68 -11.50 6.49
C GLY A 398 -6.63 -12.08 7.54
N GLN A 399 -7.56 -11.27 8.07
CA GLN A 399 -8.51 -11.69 9.10
C GLN A 399 -9.35 -12.89 8.65
N TYR A 400 -9.75 -12.93 7.37
CA TYR A 400 -10.49 -14.07 6.82
C TYR A 400 -9.70 -15.38 6.97
N MET A 401 -8.43 -15.40 6.61
CA MET A 401 -7.59 -16.58 6.72
C MET A 401 -7.31 -16.98 8.17
N VAL A 402 -7.15 -16.00 9.06
CA VAL A 402 -7.03 -16.24 10.51
C VAL A 402 -8.30 -16.92 11.04
N GLU A 403 -9.48 -16.44 10.66
CA GLU A 403 -10.76 -17.05 11.07
C GLU A 403 -10.95 -18.46 10.48
N VAL A 404 -10.62 -18.66 9.20
CA VAL A 404 -10.63 -19.99 8.56
C VAL A 404 -9.73 -20.98 9.33
N ASN A 405 -8.56 -20.55 9.79
CA ASN A 405 -7.66 -21.41 10.55
C ASN A 405 -8.10 -21.59 12.01
N ARG A 406 -8.65 -20.56 12.65
CA ARG A 406 -9.16 -20.60 14.02
C ARG A 406 -10.38 -21.53 14.14
N GLN A 407 -11.34 -21.42 13.23
CA GLN A 407 -12.55 -22.24 13.21
C GLN A 407 -12.27 -23.64 12.66
N GLY A 408 -11.23 -23.77 11.84
CA GLY A 408 -10.87 -24.97 11.12
C GLY A 408 -9.92 -25.90 11.85
N SER A 409 -10.20 -26.29 13.10
CA SER A 409 -9.39 -27.27 13.86
C SER A 409 -9.28 -28.64 13.17
N THR A 410 -10.14 -28.95 12.21
CA THR A 410 -10.08 -30.11 11.31
C THR A 410 -10.39 -29.69 9.88
N SER A 411 -9.92 -30.46 8.89
CA SER A 411 -10.21 -30.19 7.47
C SER A 411 -11.73 -30.10 7.17
N ALA A 412 -12.56 -30.86 7.89
CA ALA A 412 -14.01 -30.81 7.73
C ALA A 412 -14.59 -29.49 8.25
N LYS A 413 -14.15 -29.01 9.42
CA LYS A 413 -14.56 -27.71 9.98
C LYS A 413 -14.10 -26.54 9.11
N LYS A 414 -12.86 -26.63 8.58
CA LYS A 414 -12.33 -25.62 7.66
C LYS A 414 -13.21 -25.50 6.41
N ARG A 415 -13.59 -26.63 5.80
CA ARG A 415 -14.51 -26.66 4.66
C ARG A 415 -15.90 -26.12 5.01
N ALA A 416 -16.44 -26.47 6.16
CA ALA A 416 -17.76 -25.97 6.60
C ALA A 416 -17.74 -24.44 6.75
N TYR A 417 -16.69 -23.87 7.34
CA TYR A 417 -16.54 -22.41 7.45
C TYR A 417 -16.41 -21.74 6.07
N GLN A 418 -15.64 -22.32 5.14
CA GLN A 418 -15.50 -21.82 3.78
C GLN A 418 -16.78 -21.94 2.94
N VAL A 419 -17.68 -22.86 3.28
CA VAL A 419 -19.02 -22.95 2.67
C VAL A 419 -19.92 -21.85 3.21
N GLU A 420 -19.86 -21.55 4.51
CA GLU A 420 -20.62 -20.45 5.12
C GLU A 420 -20.11 -19.08 4.66
N PHE A 421 -18.79 -18.91 4.58
CA PHE A 421 -18.09 -17.70 4.12
C PHE A 421 -17.24 -18.01 2.89
N PRO A 422 -17.86 -18.08 1.69
CA PRO A 422 -17.10 -18.33 0.47
C PRO A 422 -16.07 -17.23 0.22
N LYS A 423 -14.91 -17.61 -0.30
CA LYS A 423 -13.79 -16.68 -0.57
C LYS A 423 -14.20 -15.55 -1.55
N GLU A 424 -15.10 -15.85 -2.46
CA GLU A 424 -15.68 -14.90 -3.41
C GLU A 424 -16.57 -13.85 -2.73
N GLN A 425 -17.07 -14.17 -1.53
CA GLN A 425 -17.90 -13.28 -0.70
C GLN A 425 -17.08 -12.59 0.41
N VAL A 426 -15.78 -12.39 0.20
CA VAL A 426 -14.94 -11.57 1.07
C VAL A 426 -14.86 -10.16 0.49
N ILE A 427 -15.02 -9.16 1.36
CA ILE A 427 -14.87 -7.74 1.04
C ILE A 427 -13.98 -7.07 2.07
N THR A 428 -12.92 -6.42 1.61
CA THR A 428 -12.00 -5.68 2.48
C THR A 428 -12.53 -4.29 2.78
N LYS A 429 -12.06 -3.66 3.87
CA LYS A 429 -12.45 -2.28 4.22
C LYS A 429 -12.14 -1.26 3.11
N THR A 430 -11.04 -1.45 2.39
CA THR A 430 -10.63 -0.56 1.29
C THR A 430 -11.47 -0.75 0.04
N GLU A 431 -11.90 -1.99 -0.25
CA GLU A 431 -12.87 -2.27 -1.31
C GLU A 431 -14.25 -1.68 -0.98
N ALA A 432 -14.74 -1.87 0.25
CA ALA A 432 -16.01 -1.27 0.69
C ALA A 432 -15.98 0.26 0.52
N ALA A 433 -14.90 0.91 0.95
CA ALA A 433 -14.69 2.35 0.75
C ALA A 433 -14.74 2.74 -0.73
N LYS A 434 -14.06 1.97 -1.59
CA LYS A 434 -14.04 2.19 -3.05
C LYS A 434 -15.44 2.11 -3.65
N TYR A 435 -16.23 1.12 -3.27
CA TYR A 435 -17.58 0.92 -3.81
C TYR A 435 -18.55 2.02 -3.35
N ILE A 436 -18.48 2.38 -2.07
CA ILE A 436 -19.32 3.44 -1.50
C ILE A 436 -18.94 4.80 -2.10
N MET A 437 -17.66 5.15 -2.20
CA MET A 437 -17.21 6.43 -2.72
C MET A 437 -17.50 6.57 -4.23
N SER A 438 -17.37 5.48 -5.01
CA SER A 438 -17.77 5.49 -6.42
C SER A 438 -19.25 5.78 -6.57
N TRP A 439 -20.11 5.12 -5.78
CA TRP A 439 -21.56 5.37 -5.80
C TRP A 439 -21.92 6.77 -5.32
N ASN A 440 -21.23 7.31 -4.33
CA ASN A 440 -21.47 8.66 -3.82
C ASN A 440 -20.85 9.77 -4.69
N GLN A 441 -20.50 9.45 -5.94
CA GLN A 441 -20.04 10.42 -6.95
C GLN A 441 -18.69 11.08 -6.64
N TYR A 442 -17.76 10.34 -6.01
CA TYR A 442 -16.37 10.76 -5.79
C TYR A 442 -15.37 9.94 -6.63
N PRO A 443 -15.57 9.77 -7.97
CA PRO A 443 -14.70 8.92 -8.78
C PRO A 443 -13.28 9.46 -8.87
N ASN A 444 -13.09 10.78 -8.82
CA ASN A 444 -11.80 11.42 -8.79
C ASN A 444 -11.00 11.11 -7.51
N ILE A 445 -11.66 10.96 -6.37
CA ILE A 445 -11.03 10.56 -5.11
C ILE A 445 -10.61 9.09 -5.18
N VAL A 446 -11.52 8.21 -5.63
CA VAL A 446 -11.22 6.78 -5.83
C VAL A 446 -10.02 6.60 -6.77
N SER A 447 -9.91 7.41 -7.82
CA SER A 447 -8.81 7.39 -8.79
C SER A 447 -7.45 7.81 -8.20
N LYS A 448 -7.41 8.41 -6.99
CA LYS A 448 -6.15 8.75 -6.30
C LYS A 448 -5.47 7.54 -5.66
N GLY A 449 -6.15 6.41 -5.58
CA GLY A 449 -5.65 5.17 -5.00
C GLY A 449 -6.35 4.76 -3.70
N SER A 450 -6.12 3.53 -3.26
CA SER A 450 -6.88 2.90 -2.18
C SER A 450 -6.74 3.63 -0.84
N GLU A 451 -5.53 4.06 -0.47
CA GLU A 451 -5.26 4.76 0.79
C GLU A 451 -5.90 6.16 0.83
N ALA A 452 -5.66 6.96 -0.21
CA ALA A 452 -6.25 8.29 -0.30
C ALA A 452 -7.78 8.23 -0.29
N ASN A 453 -8.35 7.25 -1.01
CA ASN A 453 -9.78 7.01 -1.02
C ASN A 453 -10.30 6.58 0.36
N PHE A 454 -9.62 5.65 1.04
CA PHE A 454 -10.05 5.17 2.35
C PHE A 454 -10.03 6.29 3.40
N LEU A 455 -9.05 7.17 3.33
CA LEU A 455 -8.95 8.34 4.20
C LEU A 455 -10.17 9.27 4.03
N GLU A 456 -10.48 9.62 2.78
CA GLU A 456 -11.63 10.49 2.47
C GLU A 456 -12.97 9.80 2.79
N PHE A 457 -13.08 8.50 2.54
CA PHE A 457 -14.22 7.70 2.96
C PHE A 457 -14.47 7.77 4.47
N CYS A 458 -13.43 7.69 5.26
CA CYS A 458 -13.58 7.80 6.70
C CYS A 458 -14.01 9.21 7.13
N ASN A 459 -13.57 10.28 6.44
CA ASN A 459 -14.09 11.63 6.68
C ASN A 459 -15.58 11.71 6.35
N PHE A 460 -15.96 11.19 5.17
CA PHE A 460 -17.35 11.09 4.73
C PHE A 460 -18.24 10.40 5.76
N VAL A 461 -17.85 9.20 6.25
CA VAL A 461 -18.60 8.45 7.27
C VAL A 461 -18.80 9.26 8.56
N ARG A 462 -17.78 10.03 8.96
CA ARG A 462 -17.81 10.84 10.19
C ARG A 462 -18.70 12.06 10.03
N GLU A 463 -18.57 12.79 8.93
CA GLU A 463 -19.33 14.01 8.65
C GLU A 463 -20.82 13.71 8.55
N ASP A 464 -21.18 12.67 7.84
CA ASP A 464 -22.56 12.22 7.68
C ASP A 464 -23.09 11.41 8.88
N LYS A 465 -22.25 11.16 9.90
CA LYS A 465 -22.58 10.39 11.10
C LYS A 465 -23.24 9.04 10.81
N ILE A 466 -22.71 8.34 9.79
CA ILE A 466 -23.27 7.08 9.31
C ILE A 466 -23.15 6.01 10.40
N LYS A 467 -24.28 5.38 10.72
CA LYS A 467 -24.35 4.22 11.60
C LYS A 467 -24.85 3.03 10.77
N PRO A 468 -24.02 2.02 10.53
CA PRO A 468 -24.43 0.85 9.76
C PRO A 468 -25.57 0.10 10.48
N ASP A 469 -26.57 -0.27 9.71
CA ASP A 469 -27.58 -1.25 10.06
C ASP A 469 -27.59 -2.37 9.01
N GLU A 470 -28.50 -3.32 9.14
CA GLU A 470 -28.61 -4.46 8.22
C GLU A 470 -28.89 -3.99 6.77
N ASN A 471 -29.76 -3.01 6.57
CA ASN A 471 -30.06 -2.47 5.24
C ASN A 471 -28.83 -1.78 4.64
N TYR A 472 -28.12 -0.99 5.44
CA TYR A 472 -26.87 -0.35 5.00
C TYR A 472 -25.82 -1.39 4.59
N TYR A 473 -25.68 -2.47 5.37
CA TYR A 473 -24.75 -3.54 5.06
C TYR A 473 -25.12 -4.25 3.75
N GLN A 474 -26.40 -4.61 3.56
CA GLN A 474 -26.90 -5.22 2.33
C GLN A 474 -26.66 -4.31 1.11
N ASP A 475 -26.94 -3.01 1.23
CA ASP A 475 -26.72 -2.02 0.19
C ASP A 475 -25.22 -1.86 -0.14
N MET A 476 -24.36 -1.89 0.87
CA MET A 476 -22.91 -1.84 0.68
C MET A 476 -22.41 -3.05 -0.13
N ILE A 477 -22.87 -4.25 0.23
CA ILE A 477 -22.54 -5.47 -0.51
C ILE A 477 -23.08 -5.42 -1.93
N ALA A 478 -24.32 -4.98 -2.12
CA ALA A 478 -24.92 -4.84 -3.44
C ALA A 478 -24.16 -3.84 -4.33
N LYS A 479 -23.63 -2.74 -3.77
CA LYS A 479 -22.70 -1.83 -4.46
C LYS A 479 -21.41 -2.54 -4.84
N GLY A 480 -20.88 -3.42 -3.99
CA GLY A 480 -19.73 -4.25 -4.28
C GLY A 480 -19.99 -5.21 -5.45
N ILE A 481 -21.13 -5.88 -5.46
CA ILE A 481 -21.56 -6.77 -6.56
C ILE A 481 -21.68 -5.97 -7.86
N LEU A 482 -22.37 -4.83 -7.84
CA LEU A 482 -22.50 -3.93 -8.99
C LEU A 482 -21.12 -3.52 -9.53
N PHE A 483 -20.20 -3.14 -8.65
CA PHE A 483 -18.85 -2.75 -9.04
C PHE A 483 -18.09 -3.92 -9.70
N ARG A 484 -18.09 -5.11 -9.09
CA ARG A 484 -17.42 -6.31 -9.60
C ARG A 484 -18.01 -6.78 -10.93
N ASP A 485 -19.33 -6.74 -11.08
CA ASP A 485 -20.00 -7.13 -12.32
C ASP A 485 -19.78 -6.10 -13.45
N THR A 486 -19.72 -4.80 -13.12
CA THR A 486 -19.32 -3.75 -14.06
C THR A 486 -17.88 -3.92 -14.53
N ASP A 487 -16.96 -4.28 -13.62
CA ASP A 487 -15.56 -4.59 -13.95
C ASP A 487 -15.46 -5.76 -14.96
N LYS A 488 -16.22 -6.83 -14.73
CA LYS A 488 -16.31 -7.97 -15.65
C LYS A 488 -16.92 -7.55 -17.01
N LEU A 489 -17.97 -6.74 -16.98
CA LEU A 489 -18.62 -6.27 -18.20
C LEU A 489 -17.66 -5.45 -19.08
N ILE A 490 -16.89 -4.53 -18.48
CA ILE A 490 -15.87 -3.75 -19.20
C ILE A 490 -14.81 -4.66 -19.85
N GLN A 491 -14.43 -5.77 -19.17
CA GLN A 491 -13.51 -6.74 -19.78
C GLN A 491 -14.11 -7.41 -21.01
N THR A 492 -15.40 -7.79 -20.97
CA THR A 492 -16.08 -8.42 -22.14
C THR A 492 -16.23 -7.45 -23.29
N LEU A 493 -16.42 -6.15 -23.01
CA LEU A 493 -16.54 -5.08 -24.02
C LEU A 493 -15.18 -4.72 -24.66
N ASN A 494 -14.08 -5.27 -24.13
CA ASN A 494 -12.75 -5.17 -24.71
C ASN A 494 -12.19 -3.74 -24.85
N TYR A 495 -12.57 -2.82 -23.96
CA TYR A 495 -11.91 -1.53 -23.84
C TYR A 495 -10.44 -1.72 -23.49
N LYS A 496 -9.55 -0.97 -24.13
CA LYS A 496 -8.10 -1.12 -23.96
C LYS A 496 -7.57 -0.06 -23.00
N GLY A 497 -7.22 -0.51 -21.80
CA GLY A 497 -6.64 0.36 -20.76
C GLY A 497 -7.66 1.11 -19.90
N TYR A 498 -7.17 1.82 -18.91
CA TYR A 498 -7.92 2.68 -17.97
C TYR A 498 -9.10 2.00 -17.27
N LYS A 499 -9.11 0.66 -17.19
CA LYS A 499 -10.23 -0.13 -16.64
C LYS A 499 -10.65 0.34 -15.26
N ALA A 500 -9.71 0.56 -14.34
CA ALA A 500 -10.01 1.00 -12.98
C ALA A 500 -10.75 2.36 -12.94
N ASN A 501 -10.32 3.32 -13.77
CA ASN A 501 -10.99 4.61 -13.88
C ASN A 501 -12.36 4.46 -14.56
N LEU A 502 -12.45 3.65 -15.63
CA LEU A 502 -13.68 3.43 -16.36
C LEU A 502 -14.78 2.83 -15.47
N VAL A 503 -14.47 1.80 -14.70
CA VAL A 503 -15.44 1.20 -13.73
C VAL A 503 -15.93 2.24 -12.75
N THR A 504 -15.01 2.93 -12.08
CA THR A 504 -15.32 3.90 -11.02
C THR A 504 -16.19 5.05 -11.53
N TYR A 505 -15.84 5.62 -12.69
CA TYR A 505 -16.59 6.71 -13.30
C TYR A 505 -17.95 6.25 -13.83
N SER A 506 -18.06 5.01 -14.32
CA SER A 506 -19.35 4.45 -14.78
C SER A 506 -20.32 4.22 -13.63
N ILE A 507 -19.84 3.74 -12.49
CA ILE A 507 -20.66 3.62 -11.25
C ILE A 507 -21.13 4.99 -10.78
N ALA A 508 -20.26 6.00 -10.77
CA ALA A 508 -20.64 7.37 -10.41
C ALA A 508 -21.66 7.97 -11.38
N ALA A 509 -21.49 7.70 -12.69
CA ALA A 509 -22.42 8.14 -13.71
C ALA A 509 -23.80 7.48 -13.57
N LEU A 510 -23.85 6.17 -13.29
CA LEU A 510 -25.10 5.47 -13.02
C LEU A 510 -25.82 6.08 -11.80
N SER A 511 -25.09 6.32 -10.71
CA SER A 511 -25.65 6.96 -9.49
C SER A 511 -26.23 8.35 -9.78
N LEU A 512 -25.58 9.14 -10.63
CA LEU A 512 -26.08 10.46 -11.03
C LEU A 512 -27.37 10.36 -11.86
N LEU A 513 -27.41 9.41 -12.80
CA LEU A 513 -28.54 9.23 -13.73
C LEU A 513 -29.71 8.52 -13.08
N ASN A 514 -29.48 7.64 -12.13
CA ASN A 514 -30.48 6.84 -11.45
C ASN A 514 -30.25 6.85 -9.91
N PRO A 515 -30.55 7.97 -9.23
CA PRO A 515 -30.34 8.11 -7.78
C PRO A 515 -31.24 7.20 -6.93
N LYS A 516 -32.30 6.63 -7.51
CA LYS A 516 -33.23 5.69 -6.87
C LYS A 516 -32.99 4.25 -7.29
N PHE A 517 -31.75 3.91 -7.61
CA PHE A 517 -31.37 2.58 -8.04
C PHE A 517 -31.69 1.52 -6.97
N ASP A 518 -32.34 0.42 -7.37
CA ASP A 518 -32.80 -0.62 -6.45
C ASP A 518 -31.68 -1.65 -6.17
N PHE A 519 -30.99 -1.49 -5.05
CA PHE A 519 -29.98 -2.43 -4.59
C PHE A 519 -30.54 -3.74 -4.03
N LYS A 520 -31.82 -3.77 -3.62
CA LYS A 520 -32.45 -4.98 -3.08
C LYS A 520 -32.51 -6.10 -4.11
N GLN A 521 -32.73 -5.74 -5.39
CA GLN A 521 -32.70 -6.70 -6.47
C GLN A 521 -31.32 -7.35 -6.63
N ILE A 522 -30.25 -6.54 -6.57
CA ILE A 522 -28.86 -7.06 -6.67
C ILE A 522 -28.52 -7.91 -5.44
N TRP A 523 -28.90 -7.46 -4.24
CA TRP A 523 -28.70 -8.22 -3.03
C TRP A 523 -29.39 -9.60 -3.08
N ALA A 524 -30.63 -9.65 -3.54
CA ALA A 524 -31.38 -10.91 -3.66
C ALA A 524 -30.80 -11.83 -4.75
N ALA A 525 -30.44 -11.28 -5.92
CA ALA A 525 -29.94 -12.06 -7.05
C ALA A 525 -28.43 -12.35 -6.99
N GLN A 526 -27.66 -11.68 -6.13
CA GLN A 526 -26.20 -11.70 -6.04
C GLN A 526 -25.52 -11.42 -7.39
N SER A 527 -26.16 -10.68 -8.26
CA SER A 527 -25.68 -10.28 -9.59
C SER A 527 -26.53 -9.13 -10.14
N ILE A 528 -26.01 -8.41 -11.15
CA ILE A 528 -26.80 -7.43 -11.90
C ILE A 528 -27.66 -8.11 -12.98
N SER A 529 -28.86 -7.59 -13.21
CA SER A 529 -29.78 -8.11 -14.23
C SER A 529 -29.27 -7.80 -15.65
N LYS A 530 -29.91 -8.41 -16.66
CA LYS A 530 -29.59 -8.12 -18.06
C LYS A 530 -29.87 -6.66 -18.40
N GLU A 531 -31.01 -6.13 -17.94
CA GLU A 531 -31.40 -4.74 -18.17
C GLU A 531 -30.40 -3.76 -17.56
N GLN A 532 -29.92 -4.07 -16.33
CA GLN A 532 -28.89 -3.29 -15.67
C GLN A 532 -27.55 -3.34 -16.42
N LYS A 533 -27.19 -4.49 -17.02
CA LYS A 533 -26.01 -4.61 -17.90
C LYS A 533 -26.15 -3.76 -19.13
N ASP A 534 -27.30 -3.85 -19.82
CA ASP A 534 -27.57 -3.08 -21.05
C ASP A 534 -27.55 -1.55 -20.78
N GLU A 535 -28.03 -1.11 -19.61
CA GLU A 535 -27.94 0.28 -19.16
C GLU A 535 -26.48 0.68 -18.90
N MET A 536 -25.74 -0.18 -18.20
CA MET A 536 -24.34 0.06 -17.85
C MET A 536 -23.45 0.14 -19.09
N GLU A 537 -23.69 -0.69 -20.14
CA GLU A 537 -22.93 -0.65 -21.39
C GLU A 537 -23.02 0.73 -22.05
N LYS A 538 -24.20 1.33 -22.10
CA LYS A 538 -24.40 2.69 -22.65
C LYS A 538 -23.66 3.76 -21.83
N ILE A 539 -23.65 3.61 -20.52
CA ILE A 539 -22.95 4.53 -19.62
C ILE A 539 -21.44 4.40 -19.82
N ILE A 540 -20.92 3.16 -19.89
CA ILE A 540 -19.50 2.87 -20.12
C ILE A 540 -18.99 3.54 -21.40
N GLU A 541 -19.74 3.47 -22.49
CA GLU A 541 -19.39 4.12 -23.77
C GLU A 541 -19.21 5.63 -23.60
N VAL A 542 -20.19 6.31 -22.98
CA VAL A 542 -20.14 7.76 -22.76
C VAL A 542 -18.99 8.16 -21.84
N VAL A 543 -18.73 7.36 -20.80
CA VAL A 543 -17.63 7.58 -19.85
C VAL A 543 -16.29 7.37 -20.52
N TRP A 544 -16.13 6.31 -21.32
CA TRP A 544 -14.91 6.04 -22.07
C TRP A 544 -14.53 7.21 -22.97
N ASP A 545 -15.48 7.68 -23.81
CA ASP A 545 -15.26 8.82 -24.69
C ASP A 545 -14.88 10.11 -23.95
N HIS A 546 -15.36 10.23 -22.71
CA HIS A 546 -15.06 11.41 -21.90
C HIS A 546 -13.68 11.36 -21.26
N ILE A 547 -13.32 10.24 -20.61
CA ILE A 547 -12.04 10.15 -19.90
C ILE A 547 -10.85 10.07 -20.87
N THR A 548 -11.04 9.51 -22.06
CA THR A 548 -10.00 9.35 -23.08
C THR A 548 -9.80 10.58 -23.98
N ASP A 549 -10.67 11.59 -23.87
CA ASP A 549 -10.55 12.86 -24.58
C ASP A 549 -10.40 14.05 -23.58
N PRO A 550 -9.29 14.15 -22.87
CA PRO A 550 -9.06 15.25 -21.94
C PRO A 550 -8.97 16.59 -22.67
N PRO A 551 -9.44 17.70 -22.07
CA PRO A 551 -9.55 19.01 -22.73
C PRO A 551 -8.20 19.60 -23.17
N VAL A 552 -7.10 19.14 -22.59
CA VAL A 552 -5.74 19.51 -22.99
C VAL A 552 -5.09 18.29 -23.64
N LYS A 553 -4.79 18.38 -24.93
CA LYS A 553 -4.10 17.30 -25.66
C LYS A 553 -2.78 16.93 -24.99
N GLY A 554 -2.52 15.61 -24.86
CA GLY A 554 -1.32 15.10 -24.22
C GLY A 554 -1.40 15.03 -22.68
N THR A 555 -2.56 15.35 -22.08
CA THR A 555 -2.77 15.09 -20.67
C THR A 555 -2.90 13.58 -20.45
N ASN A 556 -2.13 13.03 -19.53
CA ASN A 556 -2.26 11.64 -19.11
C ASN A 556 -3.67 11.38 -18.57
N VAL A 557 -4.36 10.38 -19.12
CA VAL A 557 -5.75 10.06 -18.80
C VAL A 557 -5.92 9.72 -17.32
N THR A 558 -5.02 8.92 -16.75
CA THR A 558 -5.07 8.56 -15.32
C THR A 558 -4.93 9.80 -14.42
N GLN A 559 -4.04 10.74 -14.77
CA GLN A 559 -3.89 11.99 -14.04
C GLN A 559 -5.10 12.94 -14.23
N TYR A 560 -5.73 12.91 -15.41
CA TYR A 560 -6.98 13.64 -15.64
C TYR A 560 -8.11 13.09 -14.74
N CYS A 561 -8.26 11.79 -14.65
CA CYS A 561 -9.27 11.14 -13.80
C CYS A 561 -9.09 11.41 -12.28
N LYS A 562 -7.90 11.81 -11.81
CA LYS A 562 -7.67 12.22 -10.42
C LYS A 562 -8.18 13.63 -10.10
N ARG A 563 -8.50 14.43 -11.12
CA ARG A 563 -8.92 15.82 -10.98
C ARG A 563 -10.44 15.93 -10.85
N GLU A 564 -10.92 16.78 -9.94
CA GLU A 564 -12.34 17.08 -9.78
C GLU A 564 -12.97 17.59 -11.09
N ALA A 565 -12.22 18.37 -11.87
CA ALA A 565 -12.66 18.89 -13.16
C ALA A 565 -13.08 17.80 -14.16
N CYS A 566 -12.48 16.61 -14.12
CA CYS A 566 -12.88 15.48 -14.94
C CYS A 566 -14.31 15.03 -14.59
N TRP A 567 -14.59 14.86 -13.31
CA TRP A 567 -15.93 14.46 -12.86
C TRP A 567 -16.98 15.55 -13.13
N THR A 568 -16.71 16.79 -12.77
CA THR A 568 -17.63 17.92 -13.02
C THR A 568 -17.97 18.08 -14.50
N SER A 569 -16.99 17.93 -15.38
CA SER A 569 -17.21 18.00 -16.83
C SER A 569 -18.08 16.83 -17.34
N LEU A 570 -17.86 15.61 -16.81
CA LEU A 570 -18.69 14.46 -17.14
C LEU A 570 -20.13 14.63 -16.63
N GLN A 571 -20.34 15.15 -15.42
CA GLN A 571 -21.67 15.44 -14.87
C GLN A 571 -22.48 16.35 -15.83
N HIS A 572 -21.87 17.44 -16.30
CA HIS A 572 -22.51 18.33 -17.26
C HIS A 572 -22.85 17.65 -18.58
N LYS A 573 -21.97 16.78 -19.09
CA LYS A 573 -22.21 15.99 -20.32
C LYS A 573 -23.41 15.05 -20.13
N LEU A 574 -23.46 14.30 -19.02
CA LEU A 574 -24.54 13.35 -18.72
C LEU A 574 -25.89 14.03 -18.51
N GLN A 575 -25.93 15.18 -17.81
CA GLN A 575 -27.16 15.96 -17.61
C GLN A 575 -27.73 16.47 -18.94
N ARG A 576 -26.89 16.94 -19.85
CA ARG A 576 -27.33 17.35 -21.19
C ARG A 576 -27.93 16.19 -21.97
N LEU A 577 -27.30 15.01 -21.95
CA LEU A 577 -27.83 13.80 -22.62
C LEU A 577 -29.14 13.31 -21.98
N ALA A 578 -29.33 13.46 -20.69
CA ALA A 578 -30.58 13.10 -20.00
C ALA A 578 -31.75 14.07 -20.33
N ILE A 579 -31.46 15.35 -20.57
CA ILE A 579 -32.47 16.36 -20.94
C ILE A 579 -32.92 16.17 -22.39
N MET A 580 -32.06 15.57 -23.26
CA MET A 580 -32.37 15.33 -24.68
C MET A 580 -33.14 14.02 -24.92
N LYS A 581 -33.35 13.18 -23.91
CA LYS A 581 -34.24 12.00 -23.91
C LYS A 581 -35.58 12.33 -23.29
#